data_af5e3c1504504f234015b2f4e774a1e4
#
_entry.id   af5e3c1504504f234015b2f4e774a1e4
#
_cell.length_a   1.000
_cell.length_b   1.000
_cell.length_c   1.000
_cell.angle_alpha   90.00
_cell.angle_beta   90.00
_cell.angle_gamma   90.00
#
_symmetry.space_group_name_H-M   'P 1'
#
loop_
_entity.id
_entity.type
_entity.pdbx_description
1 polymer ?
#
loop_
_entity_poly.entity_id
_entity_poly.type
_entity_poly.pdbx_seq_one_letter_code
_entity_poly.pdbx_strand_id
1 'polypeptide(L)'
;FTSFMKQVAVDLQQSGNLGTAHVYRSSLNAILTFQGSGCLSFPEITPEWLKHFEGSLRARGGSWITVSTYLRTLRAVYNRAVDLRKAPYVPHLFRSVYTGTRADRRRALDAEDMKKVFARLLQSDAVTPAMRGAQELFILMFLLRGLPFVELAYLRKSDLRGNVICYRRRKPGRPLS
;
A
#
# COMPACT_ATOMS: atom_id res chain seq x y z
N PHE A 1 -7.43 -13.17 -17.53
CA PHE A 1 -6.65 -12.53 -16.47
C PHE A 1 -7.54 -11.76 -15.48
N THR A 2 -8.39 -10.86 -15.96
CA THR A 2 -9.23 -10.00 -15.09
C THR A 2 -10.14 -10.81 -14.16
N SER A 3 -10.78 -11.87 -14.63
CA SER A 3 -11.61 -12.75 -13.81
C SER A 3 -10.79 -13.46 -12.72
N PHE A 4 -9.59 -13.92 -13.05
CA PHE A 4 -8.67 -14.54 -12.08
C PHE A 4 -8.18 -13.52 -11.04
N MET A 5 -7.81 -12.31 -11.46
CA MET A 5 -7.41 -11.24 -10.56
C MET A 5 -8.55 -10.83 -9.60
N LYS A 6 -9.80 -10.78 -10.09
CA LYS A 6 -10.99 -10.53 -9.28
C LYS A 6 -11.14 -11.60 -8.19
N GLN A 7 -10.99 -12.89 -8.55
CA GLN A 7 -11.06 -13.98 -7.58
C GLN A 7 -9.96 -13.87 -6.52
N VAL A 8 -8.72 -13.59 -6.93
CA VAL A 8 -7.60 -13.37 -5.97
C VAL A 8 -7.89 -12.22 -5.01
N ALA A 9 -8.51 -11.14 -5.47
CA ALA A 9 -8.89 -10.03 -4.59
C ALA A 9 -9.98 -10.43 -3.58
N VAL A 10 -10.94 -11.26 -3.98
CA VAL A 10 -11.98 -11.83 -3.09
C VAL A 10 -11.35 -12.74 -2.04
N ASP A 11 -10.46 -13.66 -2.45
CA ASP A 11 -9.77 -14.59 -1.54
C ASP A 11 -8.97 -13.82 -0.47
N LEU A 12 -8.26 -12.75 -0.90
CA LEU A 12 -7.53 -11.87 0.01
C LEU A 12 -8.45 -11.15 1.01
N GLN A 13 -9.63 -10.73 0.58
CA GLN A 13 -10.61 -10.12 1.47
C GLN A 13 -11.14 -11.12 2.50
N GLN A 14 -11.49 -12.33 2.06
CA GLN A 14 -12.00 -13.40 2.93
C GLN A 14 -10.94 -13.85 3.95
N SER A 15 -9.66 -13.85 3.58
CA SER A 15 -8.55 -14.14 4.49
C SER A 15 -8.15 -12.97 5.42
N GLY A 16 -8.94 -11.87 5.46
CA GLY A 16 -8.68 -10.72 6.32
C GLY A 16 -7.60 -9.76 5.84
N ASN A 17 -7.01 -9.98 4.67
CA ASN A 17 -5.97 -9.13 4.06
C ASN A 17 -6.57 -7.91 3.35
N LEU A 18 -7.41 -7.13 4.06
CA LEU A 18 -8.24 -6.06 3.49
C LEU A 18 -7.44 -4.99 2.73
N GLY A 19 -6.30 -4.57 3.28
CA GLY A 19 -5.44 -3.58 2.64
C GLY A 19 -4.87 -4.08 1.30
N THR A 20 -4.42 -5.33 1.26
CA THR A 20 -3.93 -5.95 0.02
C THR A 20 -5.07 -6.14 -0.99
N ALA A 21 -6.22 -6.64 -0.54
CA ALA A 21 -7.41 -6.78 -1.38
C ALA A 21 -7.85 -5.44 -2.01
N HIS A 22 -7.76 -4.34 -1.26
CA HIS A 22 -8.04 -2.99 -1.78
C HIS A 22 -7.08 -2.60 -2.90
N VAL A 23 -5.77 -2.83 -2.74
CA VAL A 23 -4.76 -2.55 -3.78
C VAL A 23 -5.03 -3.38 -5.04
N TYR A 24 -5.38 -4.66 -4.89
CA TYR A 24 -5.70 -5.55 -6.02
C TYR A 24 -6.95 -5.07 -6.77
N ARG A 25 -8.00 -4.65 -6.05
CA ARG A 25 -9.20 -4.08 -6.68
C ARG A 25 -8.92 -2.76 -7.40
N SER A 26 -8.14 -1.87 -6.79
CA SER A 26 -7.75 -0.60 -7.42
C SER A 26 -6.94 -0.85 -8.70
N SER A 27 -6.01 -1.81 -8.67
CA SER A 27 -5.23 -2.19 -9.84
C SER A 27 -6.12 -2.81 -10.94
N LEU A 28 -7.08 -3.67 -10.55
CA LEU A 28 -8.04 -4.26 -11.49
C LEU A 28 -8.91 -3.19 -12.15
N ASN A 29 -9.43 -2.23 -11.37
CA ASN A 29 -10.23 -1.13 -11.91
C ASN A 29 -9.42 -0.28 -12.91
N ALA A 30 -8.15 -0.02 -12.63
CA ALA A 30 -7.27 0.70 -13.55
C ALA A 30 -7.07 -0.05 -14.88
N ILE A 31 -6.94 -1.39 -14.83
CA ILE A 31 -6.86 -2.25 -16.02
C ILE A 31 -8.17 -2.20 -16.81
N LEU A 32 -9.31 -2.37 -16.16
CA LEU A 32 -10.62 -2.35 -16.80
C LEU A 32 -10.88 -0.99 -17.47
N THR A 33 -10.50 0.11 -16.79
CA THR A 33 -10.61 1.46 -17.37
C THR A 33 -9.69 1.65 -18.58
N PHE A 34 -8.51 1.05 -18.57
CA PHE A 34 -7.58 1.12 -19.72
C PHE A 34 -8.06 0.27 -20.89
N GLN A 35 -8.60 -0.91 -20.61
CA GLN A 35 -9.10 -1.87 -21.62
C GLN A 35 -10.43 -1.43 -22.26
N GLY A 36 -11.13 -0.49 -21.65
CA GLY A 36 -12.46 -0.02 -22.11
C GLY A 36 -13.59 -0.88 -21.55
N SER A 37 -14.04 -1.89 -22.28
CA SER A 37 -15.17 -2.74 -21.85
C SER A 37 -14.84 -4.24 -21.88
N GLY A 38 -13.59 -4.59 -22.16
CA GLY A 38 -13.19 -5.98 -22.40
C GLY A 38 -12.58 -6.69 -21.20
N CYS A 39 -12.77 -8.00 -21.16
CA CYS A 39 -11.98 -8.85 -20.28
C CYS A 39 -10.57 -9.02 -20.85
N LEU A 40 -9.54 -8.68 -20.10
CA LEU A 40 -8.15 -8.96 -20.46
C LEU A 40 -7.85 -10.44 -20.22
N SER A 41 -7.38 -11.14 -21.25
CA SER A 41 -6.90 -12.52 -21.16
C SER A 41 -5.39 -12.59 -20.88
N PHE A 42 -4.86 -13.75 -20.52
CA PHE A 42 -3.42 -13.88 -20.24
C PHE A 42 -2.54 -13.68 -21.50
N PRO A 43 -2.89 -14.19 -22.70
CA PRO A 43 -2.09 -13.97 -23.91
C PRO A 43 -2.00 -12.50 -24.36
N GLU A 44 -2.97 -11.67 -24.01
CA GLU A 44 -2.98 -10.26 -24.37
C GLU A 44 -1.99 -9.43 -23.53
N ILE A 45 -1.49 -9.99 -22.42
CA ILE A 45 -0.50 -9.31 -21.57
C ILE A 45 0.87 -9.50 -22.18
N THR A 46 1.25 -8.58 -23.07
CA THR A 46 2.57 -8.54 -23.73
C THR A 46 3.42 -7.42 -23.15
N PRO A 47 4.75 -7.38 -23.39
CA PRO A 47 5.59 -6.24 -23.00
C PRO A 47 5.08 -4.92 -23.57
N GLU A 48 4.55 -4.90 -24.79
CA GLU A 48 3.98 -3.73 -25.46
C GLU A 48 2.70 -3.28 -24.75
N TRP A 49 1.79 -4.20 -24.44
CA TRP A 49 0.57 -3.89 -23.70
C TRP A 49 0.91 -3.30 -22.32
N LEU A 50 1.86 -3.89 -21.60
CA LEU A 50 2.32 -3.42 -20.30
C LEU A 50 2.89 -1.99 -20.40
N LYS A 51 3.63 -1.70 -21.47
CA LYS A 51 4.20 -0.36 -21.70
C LYS A 51 3.13 0.67 -22.00
N HIS A 52 2.12 0.33 -22.80
CA HIS A 52 0.97 1.21 -23.07
C HIS A 52 0.14 1.45 -21.80
N PHE A 53 -0.08 0.42 -20.99
CA PHE A 53 -0.75 0.57 -19.70
C PHE A 53 0.01 1.49 -18.75
N GLU A 54 1.34 1.33 -18.62
CA GLU A 54 2.22 2.23 -17.87
C GLU A 54 2.05 3.69 -18.34
N GLY A 55 2.12 3.91 -19.66
CA GLY A 55 1.95 5.23 -20.27
C GLY A 55 0.58 5.85 -19.97
N SER A 56 -0.48 5.05 -20.07
CA SER A 56 -1.84 5.48 -19.73
C SER A 56 -1.99 5.91 -18.26
N LEU A 57 -1.40 5.16 -17.33
CA LEU A 57 -1.39 5.52 -15.92
C LEU A 57 -0.67 6.84 -15.67
N ARG A 58 0.45 7.06 -16.36
CA ARG A 58 1.22 8.32 -16.27
C ARG A 58 0.46 9.49 -16.88
N ALA A 59 -0.15 9.31 -18.03
CA ALA A 59 -0.95 10.35 -18.71
C ALA A 59 -2.13 10.84 -17.85
N ARG A 60 -2.69 9.96 -17.00
CA ARG A 60 -3.73 10.30 -16.01
C ARG A 60 -3.19 10.93 -14.71
N GLY A 61 -1.93 11.33 -14.67
CA GLY A 61 -1.32 11.95 -13.48
C GLY A 61 -0.89 10.98 -12.39
N GLY A 62 -0.89 9.66 -12.65
CA GLY A 62 -0.45 8.66 -11.69
C GLY A 62 1.01 8.85 -11.29
N SER A 63 1.32 8.87 -9.99
CA SER A 63 2.71 8.90 -9.52
C SER A 63 3.46 7.61 -9.88
N TRP A 64 4.79 7.67 -9.99
CA TRP A 64 5.61 6.47 -10.21
C TRP A 64 5.40 5.39 -9.15
N ILE A 65 5.09 5.78 -7.92
CA ILE A 65 4.74 4.84 -6.84
C ILE A 65 3.44 4.12 -7.16
N THR A 66 2.41 4.82 -7.63
CA THR A 66 1.12 4.24 -8.04
C THR A 66 1.29 3.30 -9.22
N VAL A 67 2.01 3.74 -10.26
CA VAL A 67 2.31 2.95 -11.46
C VAL A 67 3.02 1.65 -11.08
N SER A 68 4.10 1.77 -10.30
CA SER A 68 4.85 0.60 -9.80
C SER A 68 3.96 -0.34 -8.97
N THR A 69 3.11 0.20 -8.11
CA THR A 69 2.20 -0.61 -7.29
C THR A 69 1.28 -1.44 -8.17
N TYR A 70 0.67 -0.84 -9.20
CA TYR A 70 -0.24 -1.55 -10.10
C TYR A 70 0.49 -2.60 -10.94
N LEU A 71 1.65 -2.25 -11.52
CA LEU A 71 2.44 -3.20 -12.32
C LEU A 71 3.00 -4.36 -11.48
N ARG A 72 3.40 -4.11 -10.24
CA ARG A 72 3.81 -5.16 -9.29
C ARG A 72 2.64 -6.07 -8.92
N THR A 73 1.46 -5.51 -8.74
CA THR A 73 0.24 -6.29 -8.47
C THR A 73 -0.11 -7.17 -9.67
N LEU A 74 -0.04 -6.62 -10.90
CA LEU A 74 -0.21 -7.41 -12.12
C LEU A 74 0.78 -8.59 -12.16
N ARG A 75 2.07 -8.30 -11.94
CA ARG A 75 3.12 -9.31 -11.94
C ARG A 75 2.86 -10.41 -10.91
N ALA A 76 2.42 -10.03 -9.70
CA ALA A 76 2.12 -11.01 -8.66
C ALA A 76 0.95 -11.92 -9.04
N VAL A 77 -0.12 -11.36 -9.64
CA VAL A 77 -1.27 -12.13 -10.13
C VAL A 77 -0.87 -13.04 -11.28
N TYR A 78 -0.08 -12.53 -12.26
CA TYR A 78 0.38 -13.31 -13.40
C TYR A 78 1.24 -14.49 -12.94
N ASN A 79 2.23 -14.26 -12.08
CA ASN A 79 3.10 -15.31 -11.55
C ASN A 79 2.29 -16.37 -10.78
N ARG A 80 1.33 -15.95 -9.94
CA ARG A 80 0.42 -16.89 -9.26
C ARG A 80 -0.39 -17.74 -10.25
N ALA A 81 -0.79 -17.18 -11.38
CA ALA A 81 -1.49 -17.95 -12.43
C ALA A 81 -0.54 -18.94 -13.14
N VAL A 82 0.72 -18.56 -13.35
CA VAL A 82 1.75 -19.47 -13.88
C VAL A 82 2.00 -20.64 -12.93
N ASP A 83 2.16 -20.35 -11.62
CA ASP A 83 2.35 -21.37 -10.59
C ASP A 83 1.17 -22.37 -10.54
N LEU A 84 -0.04 -21.87 -10.77
CA LEU A 84 -1.27 -22.68 -10.86
C LEU A 84 -1.51 -23.29 -12.26
N ARG A 85 -0.58 -23.18 -13.18
CA ARG A 85 -0.67 -23.66 -14.60
C ARG A 85 -1.89 -23.11 -15.35
N LYS A 86 -2.35 -21.91 -15.00
CA LYS A 86 -3.44 -21.18 -15.67
C LYS A 86 -2.95 -20.20 -16.72
N ALA A 87 -1.67 -19.89 -16.73
CA ALA A 87 -1.00 -19.00 -17.68
C ALA A 87 0.36 -19.59 -18.08
N PRO A 88 0.83 -19.32 -19.31
CA PRO A 88 2.17 -19.71 -19.73
C PRO A 88 3.22 -18.85 -19.01
N TYR A 89 4.39 -19.45 -18.75
CA TYR A 89 5.55 -18.67 -18.30
C TYR A 89 6.13 -17.90 -19.49
N VAL A 90 6.24 -16.58 -19.36
CA VAL A 90 6.90 -15.70 -20.34
C VAL A 90 8.14 -15.06 -19.70
N PRO A 91 9.36 -15.41 -20.19
CA PRO A 91 10.58 -14.84 -19.65
C PRO A 91 10.60 -13.32 -19.79
N HIS A 92 11.00 -12.62 -18.70
CA HIS A 92 11.21 -11.17 -18.70
C HIS A 92 9.98 -10.31 -19.08
N LEU A 93 8.75 -10.84 -19.00
CA LEU A 93 7.51 -10.16 -19.37
C LEU A 93 7.41 -8.72 -18.81
N PHE A 94 7.80 -8.51 -17.57
CA PHE A 94 7.71 -7.20 -16.87
C PHE A 94 9.03 -6.40 -16.88
N ARG A 95 10.01 -6.76 -17.72
CA ARG A 95 11.32 -6.11 -17.71
C ARG A 95 11.28 -4.66 -18.24
N SER A 96 10.39 -4.38 -19.19
CA SER A 96 10.28 -3.07 -19.86
C SER A 96 9.52 -2.01 -19.06
N VAL A 97 8.87 -2.38 -17.95
CA VAL A 97 8.01 -1.47 -17.18
C VAL A 97 8.56 -1.21 -15.77
N TYR A 98 8.16 -0.07 -15.20
CA TYR A 98 8.67 0.35 -13.90
C TYR A 98 7.99 -0.40 -12.76
N THR A 99 8.75 -1.23 -12.10
CA THR A 99 8.34 -1.97 -10.87
C THR A 99 9.19 -1.62 -9.65
N GLY A 100 9.91 -0.49 -9.69
CA GLY A 100 10.76 -0.02 -8.60
C GLY A 100 9.98 0.46 -7.38
N THR A 101 10.69 0.62 -6.26
CA THR A 101 10.12 1.05 -4.98
C THR A 101 10.70 2.37 -4.48
N ARG A 102 11.45 3.11 -5.33
CA ARG A 102 12.00 4.41 -4.95
C ARG A 102 10.86 5.38 -4.62
N ALA A 103 10.90 5.94 -3.43
CA ALA A 103 10.04 7.05 -3.07
C ALA A 103 10.57 8.33 -3.71
N ASP A 104 9.71 9.06 -4.42
CA ASP A 104 10.07 10.33 -5.07
C ASP A 104 10.34 11.45 -4.05
N ARG A 105 9.88 11.31 -2.82
CA ARG A 105 10.04 12.29 -1.74
C ARG A 105 10.34 11.60 -0.42
N ARG A 106 11.34 12.09 0.29
CA ARG A 106 11.53 11.79 1.71
C ARG A 106 10.50 12.60 2.49
N ARG A 107 9.69 11.95 3.31
CA ARG A 107 8.70 12.57 4.20
C ARG A 107 9.15 12.62 5.64
N ALA A 108 10.42 12.34 5.89
CA ALA A 108 10.99 12.46 7.23
C ALA A 108 11.09 13.94 7.59
N LEU A 109 10.60 14.29 8.77
CA LEU A 109 10.83 15.60 9.38
C LEU A 109 12.28 15.63 9.90
N ASP A 110 12.93 16.78 9.79
CA ASP A 110 14.21 17.00 10.45
C ASP A 110 14.03 17.31 11.95
N ALA A 111 15.15 17.45 12.66
CA ALA A 111 15.12 17.69 14.10
C ALA A 111 14.48 19.03 14.47
N GLU A 112 14.65 20.06 13.65
CA GLU A 112 14.08 21.39 13.88
C GLU A 112 12.57 21.38 13.66
N ASP A 113 12.10 20.71 12.63
CA ASP A 113 10.66 20.56 12.39
C ASP A 113 10.00 19.71 13.48
N MET A 114 10.68 18.67 13.97
CA MET A 114 10.21 17.92 15.14
C MET A 114 10.10 18.78 16.39
N LYS A 115 11.10 19.63 16.69
CA LYS A 115 11.04 20.57 17.82
C LYS A 115 9.82 21.49 17.69
N LYS A 116 9.54 22.03 16.49
CA LYS A 116 8.35 22.87 16.25
C LYS A 116 7.04 22.11 16.50
N VAL A 117 6.96 20.84 16.09
CA VAL A 117 5.79 19.99 16.35
C VAL A 117 5.58 19.81 17.86
N PHE A 118 6.64 19.57 18.64
CA PHE A 118 6.56 19.45 20.08
C PHE A 118 6.20 20.78 20.76
N ALA A 119 6.81 21.89 20.33
CA ALA A 119 6.59 23.22 20.93
C ALA A 119 5.16 23.73 20.71
N ARG A 120 4.54 23.49 19.57
CA ARG A 120 3.18 23.93 19.24
C ARG A 120 2.08 23.29 20.09
N LEU A 121 2.34 22.15 20.77
CA LEU A 121 1.41 21.58 21.73
C LEU A 121 1.10 22.55 22.89
N LEU A 122 2.00 23.48 23.20
CA LEU A 122 1.95 24.31 24.39
C LEU A 122 1.39 25.73 24.16
N GLN A 123 1.19 26.19 22.92
CA GLN A 123 1.13 27.64 22.68
C GLN A 123 0.11 28.18 21.66
N SER A 124 -0.90 27.47 21.20
CA SER A 124 -1.76 28.09 20.17
C SER A 124 -3.26 27.91 20.38
N ASP A 125 -3.94 29.03 20.64
CA ASP A 125 -5.40 29.17 20.64
C ASP A 125 -5.99 29.06 19.20
N ALA A 126 -5.14 29.11 18.16
CA ALA A 126 -5.56 29.04 16.76
C ALA A 126 -5.70 27.60 16.21
N VAL A 127 -5.39 26.57 17.01
CA VAL A 127 -5.43 25.15 16.58
C VAL A 127 -6.78 24.55 16.88
N THR A 128 -7.46 24.02 15.85
CA THR A 128 -8.73 23.31 16.05
C THR A 128 -8.55 22.07 16.93
N PRO A 129 -9.58 21.63 17.68
CA PRO A 129 -9.49 20.41 18.50
C PRO A 129 -9.04 19.18 17.70
N ALA A 130 -9.47 19.06 16.45
CA ALA A 130 -9.08 17.96 15.56
C ALA A 130 -7.57 18.00 15.22
N MET A 131 -7.01 19.18 14.96
CA MET A 131 -5.58 19.35 14.70
C MET A 131 -4.75 19.04 15.94
N ARG A 132 -5.22 19.46 17.11
CA ARG A 132 -4.56 19.16 18.39
C ARG A 132 -4.53 17.65 18.63
N GLY A 133 -5.65 16.96 18.49
CA GLY A 133 -5.71 15.50 18.61
C GLY A 133 -4.79 14.77 17.61
N ALA A 134 -4.73 15.24 16.36
CA ALA A 134 -3.82 14.66 15.37
C ALA A 134 -2.35 14.86 15.75
N GLN A 135 -1.98 16.01 16.30
CA GLN A 135 -0.64 16.32 16.78
C GLN A 135 -0.26 15.45 17.99
N GLU A 136 -1.15 15.33 18.97
CA GLU A 136 -0.95 14.47 20.14
C GLU A 136 -0.74 13.01 19.75
N LEU A 137 -1.56 12.49 18.83
CA LEU A 137 -1.39 11.13 18.29
C LEU A 137 -0.07 10.96 17.55
N PHE A 138 0.35 11.94 16.74
CA PHE A 138 1.64 11.90 16.06
C PHE A 138 2.81 11.85 17.04
N ILE A 139 2.78 12.69 18.09
CA ILE A 139 3.81 12.70 19.12
C ILE A 139 3.82 11.39 19.89
N LEU A 140 2.66 10.88 20.26
CA LEU A 140 2.56 9.58 20.94
C LEU A 140 3.15 8.45 20.08
N MET A 141 2.84 8.41 18.78
CA MET A 141 3.44 7.44 17.85
C MET A 141 4.96 7.57 17.79
N PHE A 142 5.48 8.80 17.80
CA PHE A 142 6.92 9.07 17.80
C PHE A 142 7.57 8.58 19.10
N LEU A 143 7.02 8.93 20.25
CA LEU A 143 7.52 8.51 21.57
C LEU A 143 7.47 6.99 21.74
N LEU A 144 6.49 6.32 21.13
CA LEU A 144 6.39 4.86 21.06
C LEU A 144 7.28 4.25 19.93
N ARG A 145 8.39 4.92 19.61
CA ARG A 145 9.39 4.45 18.64
C ARG A 145 8.85 4.21 17.23
N GLY A 146 7.93 5.06 16.78
CA GLY A 146 7.34 4.96 15.45
C GLY A 146 6.24 3.91 15.37
N LEU A 147 5.49 3.69 16.43
CA LEU A 147 4.32 2.80 16.42
C LEU A 147 3.35 3.26 15.32
N PRO A 148 2.98 2.38 14.35
CA PRO A 148 2.03 2.77 13.31
C PRO A 148 0.66 3.11 13.88
N PHE A 149 -0.02 4.10 13.31
CA PHE A 149 -1.35 4.54 13.76
C PHE A 149 -2.36 3.39 13.91
N VAL A 150 -2.35 2.44 12.97
CA VAL A 150 -3.24 1.27 13.04
C VAL A 150 -3.00 0.42 14.29
N GLU A 151 -1.74 0.27 14.71
CA GLU A 151 -1.40 -0.48 15.92
C GLU A 151 -1.84 0.31 17.17
N LEU A 152 -1.58 1.63 17.19
CA LEU A 152 -2.01 2.53 18.25
C LEU A 152 -3.54 2.52 18.44
N ALA A 153 -4.31 2.59 17.33
CA ALA A 153 -5.76 2.60 17.34
C ALA A 153 -6.39 1.33 17.91
N TYR A 154 -5.66 0.24 17.93
CA TYR A 154 -6.11 -1.05 18.46
C TYR A 154 -5.47 -1.44 19.79
N LEU A 155 -4.62 -0.59 20.39
CA LEU A 155 -4.09 -0.85 21.73
C LEU A 155 -5.22 -0.88 22.77
N ARG A 156 -5.12 -1.83 23.66
CA ARG A 156 -6.04 -2.02 24.78
C ARG A 156 -5.32 -1.75 26.10
N LYS A 157 -6.07 -1.43 27.14
CA LYS A 157 -5.50 -1.29 28.50
C LYS A 157 -4.80 -2.56 28.97
N SER A 158 -5.27 -3.73 28.54
CA SER A 158 -4.64 -5.04 28.82
C SER A 158 -3.27 -5.23 28.17
N ASP A 159 -2.93 -4.42 27.16
CA ASP A 159 -1.62 -4.47 26.51
C ASP A 159 -0.56 -3.69 27.30
N LEU A 160 -0.99 -2.91 28.30
CA LEU A 160 -0.10 -2.18 29.22
C LEU A 160 0.20 -3.06 30.43
N ARG A 161 1.46 -3.42 30.60
CA ARG A 161 1.96 -4.20 31.75
C ARG A 161 2.99 -3.39 32.49
N GLY A 162 2.58 -2.76 33.62
CA GLY A 162 3.40 -1.75 34.28
C GLY A 162 3.66 -0.58 33.32
N ASN A 163 4.94 -0.29 33.03
CA ASN A 163 5.36 0.77 32.12
C ASN A 163 5.72 0.26 30.72
N VAL A 164 5.36 -0.99 30.38
CA VAL A 164 5.69 -1.62 29.08
C VAL A 164 4.42 -1.94 28.30
N ILE A 165 4.40 -1.53 27.03
CA ILE A 165 3.33 -1.88 26.09
C ILE A 165 3.72 -3.20 25.39
N CYS A 166 2.94 -4.26 25.64
CA CYS A 166 3.10 -5.57 25.05
C CYS A 166 1.92 -5.85 24.10
N TYR A 167 2.13 -5.75 22.80
CA TYR A 167 1.06 -5.97 21.83
C TYR A 167 1.51 -6.90 20.70
N ARG A 168 0.55 -7.58 20.08
CA ARG A 168 0.78 -8.38 18.87
C ARG A 168 0.45 -7.55 17.63
N ARG A 169 1.41 -7.42 16.72
CA ARG A 169 1.24 -6.68 15.49
C ARG A 169 0.07 -7.23 14.66
N ARG A 170 -0.83 -6.37 14.23
CA ARG A 170 -2.02 -6.76 13.42
C ARG A 170 -1.68 -7.02 11.96
N LYS A 171 -0.69 -6.32 11.41
CA LYS A 171 -0.24 -6.61 10.05
C LYS A 171 0.34 -8.03 10.05
N PRO A 172 -0.24 -8.98 9.28
CA PRO A 172 0.31 -10.33 9.21
C PRO A 172 1.75 -10.24 8.70
N GLY A 173 2.67 -10.55 9.55
CA GLY A 173 4.10 -10.51 9.30
C GLY A 173 4.78 -11.17 10.48
N ARG A 174 5.90 -11.80 10.24
CA ARG A 174 6.69 -12.59 11.19
C ARG A 174 6.61 -12.03 12.61
N PRO A 175 6.47 -12.88 13.65
CA PRO A 175 6.61 -12.43 15.02
C PRO A 175 7.96 -11.72 15.13
N LEU A 176 7.95 -10.50 15.68
CA LEU A 176 9.18 -9.83 16.07
C LEU A 176 9.71 -10.61 17.26
N SER A 177 10.76 -11.37 17.05
CA SER A 177 11.63 -11.92 18.08
C SER A 177 12.57 -10.85 18.56
#